data_fffb02626147c6b3f3c34cb0deec0a4a
#
_entry.id   fffb02626147c6b3f3c34cb0deec0a4a
#
_cell.length_a   1.000
_cell.length_b   1.000
_cell.length_c   1.000
_cell.angle_alpha   90.00
_cell.angle_beta   90.00
_cell.angle_gamma   90.00
#
_symmetry.space_group_name_H-M   'P 1'
#
loop_
_entity.id
_entity.type
_entity.pdbx_description
1 polymer ?
#
loop_
_entity_poly.entity_id
_entity_poly.type
_entity_poly.pdbx_seq_one_letter_code
_entity_poly.pdbx_strand_id
1 'polypeptide(L)'
;MMKTLLHVGCNYKNKSHLEGFNNDNWKEIRFDIDESVKPDIVGTLTDMKLVETGSIDALYSAFNIDLIYPHQVSTALREFYRVLKEDGMVVIICPDLQSVCKAVAQDKLLEPLYDSPAGPIAPIDIMFGHRKSLAKGNEYMAKKGGFTYSVLNSAFEEAGFKARCGGRVQNNWHLVLVAFKQKKPVEEIKKIADPFFIDSK
;
A
#
# COMPACT_ATOMS: atom_id res chain seq x y z
N MET A 1 -24.82 5.33 6.83
CA MET A 1 -24.22 4.20 7.56
C MET A 1 -22.70 4.40 7.54
N MET A 2 -22.00 4.25 8.68
CA MET A 2 -20.55 4.43 8.77
C MET A 2 -19.87 3.27 8.04
N LYS A 3 -18.89 3.59 7.17
CA LYS A 3 -18.13 2.61 6.39
C LYS A 3 -16.95 2.07 7.19
N THR A 4 -16.53 0.84 6.91
CA THR A 4 -15.39 0.20 7.59
C THR A 4 -14.15 0.28 6.71
N LEU A 5 -13.08 0.89 7.25
CA LEU A 5 -11.74 0.95 6.67
C LEU A 5 -10.85 -0.09 7.36
N LEU A 6 -10.24 -0.99 6.58
CA LEU A 6 -9.14 -1.83 7.06
C LEU A 6 -7.80 -1.16 6.70
N HIS A 7 -7.08 -0.68 7.69
CA HIS A 7 -5.76 -0.05 7.53
C HIS A 7 -4.67 -1.10 7.73
N VAL A 8 -4.15 -1.62 6.64
CA VAL A 8 -3.20 -2.74 6.62
C VAL A 8 -1.76 -2.24 6.62
N GLY A 9 -0.95 -2.75 7.54
CA GLY A 9 0.40 -2.25 7.81
C GLY A 9 0.35 -0.85 8.41
N CYS A 10 -0.52 -0.68 9.40
CA CYS A 10 -0.87 0.64 9.95
C CYS A 10 0.30 1.30 10.72
N ASN A 11 1.25 0.51 11.23
CA ASN A 11 2.31 1.01 12.09
C ASN A 11 1.70 1.84 13.24
N TYR A 12 2.31 2.97 13.64
CA TYR A 12 1.78 3.90 14.64
C TYR A 12 0.75 4.90 14.09
N LYS A 13 0.39 4.82 12.81
CA LYS A 13 -0.57 5.72 12.16
C LYS A 13 -2.01 5.26 12.39
N ASN A 14 -2.92 6.22 12.22
CA ASN A 14 -4.35 5.97 12.17
C ASN A 14 -4.97 6.75 11.00
N LYS A 15 -6.28 6.61 10.77
CA LYS A 15 -7.01 7.20 9.64
C LYS A 15 -6.86 8.71 9.51
N SER A 16 -6.56 9.45 10.59
CA SER A 16 -6.37 10.91 10.52
C SER A 16 -5.17 11.32 9.66
N HIS A 17 -4.25 10.39 9.41
CA HIS A 17 -3.08 10.57 8.55
C HIS A 17 -3.29 10.05 7.12
N LEU A 18 -4.50 9.56 6.80
CA LEU A 18 -4.80 8.93 5.51
C LEU A 18 -5.71 9.83 4.69
N GLU A 19 -5.15 10.44 3.63
CA GLU A 19 -5.94 11.17 2.67
C GLU A 19 -7.14 10.33 2.17
N GLY A 20 -8.30 10.98 1.99
CA GLY A 20 -9.53 10.29 1.59
C GLY A 20 -10.25 9.52 2.70
N PHE A 21 -9.60 9.24 3.84
CA PHE A 21 -10.17 8.50 4.97
C PHE A 21 -10.21 9.26 6.28
N ASN A 22 -9.65 10.46 6.35
CA ASN A 22 -9.49 11.32 7.54
C ASN A 22 -10.78 12.02 8.00
N ASN A 23 -11.94 11.38 7.85
CA ASN A 23 -13.24 11.94 8.22
C ASN A 23 -14.09 10.92 9.00
N ASP A 24 -15.25 11.39 9.51
CA ASP A 24 -16.12 10.60 10.39
C ASP A 24 -17.01 9.58 9.67
N ASN A 25 -16.96 9.53 8.34
CA ASN A 25 -17.66 8.49 7.57
C ASN A 25 -17.02 7.10 7.70
N TRP A 26 -15.80 7.03 8.22
CA TRP A 26 -15.01 5.81 8.31
C TRP A 26 -14.77 5.38 9.75
N LYS A 27 -15.09 4.11 10.03
CA LYS A 27 -14.61 3.37 11.21
C LYS A 27 -13.35 2.62 10.78
N GLU A 28 -12.22 2.94 11.41
CA GLU A 28 -10.95 2.26 11.16
C GLU A 28 -10.85 0.96 11.97
N ILE A 29 -10.29 -0.07 11.32
CA ILE A 29 -9.73 -1.28 11.92
C ILE A 29 -8.25 -1.28 11.54
N ARG A 30 -7.36 -1.20 12.51
CA ARG A 30 -5.90 -1.22 12.32
C ARG A 30 -5.41 -2.66 12.29
N PHE A 31 -4.69 -3.02 11.23
CA PHE A 31 -4.15 -4.36 11.01
C PHE A 31 -2.64 -4.27 10.78
N ASP A 32 -1.84 -5.02 11.53
CA ASP A 32 -0.39 -5.05 11.38
C ASP A 32 0.18 -6.41 11.80
N ILE A 33 1.38 -6.74 11.30
CA ILE A 33 2.14 -7.92 11.72
C ILE A 33 2.87 -7.68 13.04
N ASP A 34 3.22 -6.43 13.32
CA ASP A 34 3.96 -6.02 14.50
C ASP A 34 3.00 -5.70 15.66
N GLU A 35 2.92 -6.60 16.63
CA GLU A 35 2.11 -6.42 17.83
C GLU A 35 2.52 -5.19 18.65
N SER A 36 3.79 -4.76 18.56
CA SER A 36 4.30 -3.62 19.33
C SER A 36 3.65 -2.29 18.97
N VAL A 37 3.09 -2.16 17.75
CA VAL A 37 2.36 -0.97 17.30
C VAL A 37 0.90 -0.95 17.77
N LYS A 38 0.48 -1.99 18.52
CA LYS A 38 -0.86 -2.15 19.10
C LYS A 38 -1.98 -1.97 18.05
N PRO A 39 -2.01 -2.81 17.01
CA PRO A 39 -3.10 -2.82 16.06
C PRO A 39 -4.36 -3.44 16.70
N ASP A 40 -5.54 -3.25 16.07
CA ASP A 40 -6.77 -3.94 16.49
C ASP A 40 -6.70 -5.43 16.15
N ILE A 41 -6.00 -5.79 15.07
CA ILE A 41 -5.80 -7.16 14.61
C ILE A 41 -4.32 -7.36 14.27
N VAL A 42 -3.70 -8.38 14.89
CA VAL A 42 -2.36 -8.85 14.51
C VAL A 42 -2.49 -9.91 13.43
N GLY A 43 -1.80 -9.72 12.28
CA GLY A 43 -1.88 -10.66 11.16
C GLY A 43 -0.92 -10.31 10.03
N THR A 44 -0.88 -11.16 8.99
CA THR A 44 -0.04 -10.97 7.81
C THR A 44 -0.86 -10.68 6.57
N LEU A 45 -0.26 -10.06 5.55
CA LEU A 45 -0.91 -9.81 4.27
C LEU A 45 -1.43 -11.08 3.60
N THR A 46 -0.82 -12.21 3.90
CA THR A 46 -1.13 -13.53 3.31
C THR A 46 -2.06 -14.40 4.15
N ASP A 47 -2.39 -13.95 5.37
CA ASP A 47 -3.35 -14.62 6.26
C ASP A 47 -4.14 -13.57 7.05
N MET A 48 -5.31 -13.21 6.52
CA MET A 48 -6.24 -12.25 7.14
C MET A 48 -7.48 -12.97 7.72
N LYS A 49 -7.33 -14.21 8.20
CA LYS A 49 -8.45 -15.06 8.68
C LYS A 49 -9.28 -14.43 9.81
N LEU A 50 -8.72 -13.51 10.58
CA LEU A 50 -9.44 -12.78 11.63
C LEU A 50 -10.34 -11.67 11.07
N VAL A 51 -10.23 -11.34 9.77
CA VAL A 51 -11.10 -10.40 9.08
C VAL A 51 -12.16 -11.19 8.30
N GLU A 52 -13.42 -10.94 8.60
CA GLU A 52 -14.55 -11.63 8.00
C GLU A 52 -14.65 -11.33 6.49
N THR A 53 -15.01 -12.36 5.72
CA THR A 53 -15.23 -12.24 4.26
C THR A 53 -16.33 -11.22 3.97
N GLY A 54 -16.07 -10.30 3.04
CA GLY A 54 -17.08 -9.34 2.60
C GLY A 54 -17.50 -8.32 3.67
N SER A 55 -16.64 -8.02 4.65
CA SER A 55 -16.97 -7.12 5.78
C SER A 55 -16.44 -5.68 5.60
N ILE A 56 -15.46 -5.48 4.71
CA ILE A 56 -14.68 -4.24 4.59
C ILE A 56 -15.16 -3.40 3.40
N ASP A 57 -15.46 -2.11 3.63
CA ASP A 57 -15.84 -1.16 2.58
C ASP A 57 -14.62 -0.62 1.82
N ALA A 58 -13.50 -0.39 2.53
CA ALA A 58 -12.24 0.01 1.92
C ALA A 58 -11.05 -0.63 2.65
N LEU A 59 -10.04 -1.07 1.88
CA LEU A 59 -8.74 -1.51 2.38
C LEU A 59 -7.69 -0.50 1.93
N TYR A 60 -6.89 0.00 2.86
CA TYR A 60 -5.76 0.87 2.57
C TYR A 60 -4.46 0.20 3.03
N SER A 61 -3.46 0.16 2.16
CA SER A 61 -2.13 -0.36 2.51
C SER A 61 -1.05 0.43 1.78
N ALA A 62 -0.13 1.03 2.52
CA ALA A 62 0.97 1.82 1.99
C ALA A 62 2.32 1.25 2.41
N PHE A 63 3.18 0.98 1.42
CA PHE A 63 4.56 0.49 1.58
C PHE A 63 4.69 -0.86 2.30
N ASN A 64 3.71 -1.76 2.09
CA ASN A 64 3.70 -3.09 2.71
C ASN A 64 3.77 -4.24 1.71
N ILE A 65 3.17 -4.09 0.51
CA ILE A 65 3.12 -5.18 -0.47
C ILE A 65 4.51 -5.58 -1.01
N ASP A 66 5.47 -4.68 -0.91
CA ASP A 66 6.88 -4.91 -1.25
C ASP A 66 7.69 -5.54 -0.09
N LEU A 67 7.07 -5.75 1.09
CA LEU A 67 7.65 -6.45 2.23
C LEU A 67 7.40 -7.97 2.21
N ILE A 68 6.62 -8.47 1.25
CA ILE A 68 6.39 -9.89 1.04
C ILE A 68 7.12 -10.39 -0.22
N TYR A 69 7.39 -11.68 -0.28
CA TYR A 69 8.05 -12.28 -1.45
C TYR A 69 7.14 -12.26 -2.68
N PRO A 70 7.69 -12.18 -3.92
CA PRO A 70 6.90 -12.12 -5.14
C PRO A 70 5.87 -13.24 -5.28
N HIS A 71 6.21 -14.49 -4.89
CA HIS A 71 5.30 -15.63 -4.94
C HIS A 71 4.13 -15.52 -3.94
N GLN A 72 4.21 -14.65 -2.93
CA GLN A 72 3.17 -14.43 -1.93
C GLN A 72 2.15 -13.37 -2.35
N VAL A 73 2.47 -12.54 -3.36
CA VAL A 73 1.64 -11.41 -3.79
C VAL A 73 0.24 -11.87 -4.19
N SER A 74 0.13 -12.94 -4.97
CA SER A 74 -1.17 -13.48 -5.39
C SER A 74 -2.03 -13.93 -4.21
N THR A 75 -1.42 -14.48 -3.16
CA THR A 75 -2.13 -14.88 -1.92
C THR A 75 -2.61 -13.66 -1.16
N ALA A 76 -1.77 -12.64 -0.99
CA ALA A 76 -2.14 -11.38 -0.34
C ALA A 76 -3.29 -10.68 -1.07
N LEU A 77 -3.24 -10.59 -2.40
CA LEU A 77 -4.30 -9.96 -3.18
C LEU A 77 -5.62 -10.73 -3.15
N ARG A 78 -5.58 -12.08 -3.05
CA ARG A 78 -6.79 -12.89 -2.81
C ARG A 78 -7.40 -12.62 -1.45
N GLU A 79 -6.59 -12.44 -0.39
CA GLU A 79 -7.09 -12.04 0.92
C GLU A 79 -7.70 -10.64 0.89
N PHE A 80 -7.06 -9.67 0.23
CA PHE A 80 -7.64 -8.33 0.03
C PHE A 80 -8.99 -8.41 -0.70
N TYR A 81 -9.07 -9.22 -1.76
CA TYR A 81 -10.30 -9.44 -2.49
C TYR A 81 -11.38 -10.10 -1.62
N ARG A 82 -11.02 -11.11 -0.83
CA ARG A 82 -11.93 -11.84 0.05
C ARG A 82 -12.58 -10.95 1.12
N VAL A 83 -11.80 -10.13 1.80
CA VAL A 83 -12.29 -9.32 2.92
C VAL A 83 -13.13 -8.12 2.46
N LEU A 84 -12.95 -7.65 1.23
CA LEU A 84 -13.73 -6.56 0.68
C LEU A 84 -15.17 -6.97 0.37
N LYS A 85 -16.12 -6.08 0.66
CA LYS A 85 -17.50 -6.15 0.16
C LYS A 85 -17.52 -6.12 -1.37
N GLU A 86 -18.68 -6.47 -1.97
CA GLU A 86 -18.82 -6.49 -3.44
C GLU A 86 -18.58 -5.11 -4.09
N ASP A 87 -19.00 -4.04 -3.45
CA ASP A 87 -18.75 -2.65 -3.87
C ASP A 87 -17.50 -2.02 -3.23
N GLY A 88 -16.74 -2.82 -2.48
CA GLY A 88 -15.56 -2.40 -1.77
C GLY A 88 -14.39 -2.02 -2.67
N MET A 89 -13.49 -1.20 -2.15
CA MET A 89 -12.28 -0.76 -2.85
C MET A 89 -11.01 -1.06 -2.07
N VAL A 90 -9.90 -1.18 -2.80
CA VAL A 90 -8.56 -1.23 -2.22
C VAL A 90 -7.73 -0.07 -2.73
N VAL A 91 -6.95 0.55 -1.86
CA VAL A 91 -5.94 1.57 -2.17
C VAL A 91 -4.59 1.02 -1.78
N ILE A 92 -3.70 0.88 -2.76
CA ILE A 92 -2.32 0.45 -2.55
C ILE A 92 -1.37 1.57 -2.92
N ILE A 93 -0.40 1.81 -2.04
CA ILE A 93 0.75 2.67 -2.31
C ILE A 93 2.00 1.83 -2.12
N CYS A 94 2.90 1.84 -3.09
CA CYS A 94 4.19 1.14 -2.99
C CYS A 94 5.27 1.89 -3.76
N PRO A 95 6.57 1.62 -3.50
CA PRO A 95 7.64 2.25 -4.26
C PRO A 95 7.55 1.98 -5.77
N ASP A 96 7.86 2.99 -6.59
CA ASP A 96 8.05 2.83 -8.03
C ASP A 96 9.46 2.34 -8.33
N LEU A 97 9.62 1.03 -8.39
CA LEU A 97 10.92 0.42 -8.63
C LEU A 97 11.54 0.89 -9.96
N GLN A 98 10.72 1.18 -10.99
CA GLN A 98 11.24 1.67 -12.27
C GLN A 98 11.91 3.04 -12.13
N SER A 99 11.34 3.96 -11.35
CA SER A 99 11.94 5.28 -11.10
C SER A 99 13.20 5.17 -10.25
N VAL A 100 13.17 4.32 -9.24
CA VAL A 100 14.34 4.07 -8.37
C VAL A 100 15.50 3.46 -9.17
N CYS A 101 15.23 2.47 -10.03
CA CYS A 101 16.25 1.87 -10.89
C CYS A 101 16.88 2.88 -11.88
N LYS A 102 16.12 3.89 -12.34
CA LYS A 102 16.68 4.96 -13.16
C LYS A 102 17.72 5.80 -12.39
N ALA A 103 17.48 6.09 -11.12
CA ALA A 103 18.45 6.79 -10.29
C ALA A 103 19.71 5.92 -10.05
N VAL A 104 19.53 4.62 -9.80
CA VAL A 104 20.64 3.67 -9.65
C VAL A 104 21.48 3.60 -10.93
N ALA A 105 20.84 3.56 -12.10
CA ALA A 105 21.54 3.56 -13.40
C ALA A 105 22.34 4.86 -13.67
N GLN A 106 22.10 5.92 -12.90
CA GLN A 106 22.87 7.18 -12.90
C GLN A 106 23.92 7.22 -11.80
N ASP A 107 24.27 6.07 -11.19
CA ASP A 107 25.22 5.94 -10.07
C ASP A 107 24.81 6.69 -8.78
N LYS A 108 23.48 6.86 -8.56
CA LYS A 108 22.92 7.58 -7.41
C LYS A 108 22.39 6.65 -6.32
N LEU A 109 22.99 5.46 -6.15
CA LEU A 109 22.50 4.44 -5.21
C LEU A 109 22.38 4.97 -3.76
N LEU A 110 23.30 5.83 -3.33
CA LEU A 110 23.37 6.36 -1.96
C LEU A 110 22.95 7.84 -1.87
N GLU A 111 22.70 8.51 -2.99
CA GLU A 111 22.24 9.91 -2.98
C GLU A 111 20.78 9.98 -2.51
N PRO A 112 20.42 10.87 -1.59
CA PRO A 112 19.05 11.04 -1.16
C PRO A 112 18.13 11.45 -2.31
N LEU A 113 16.99 10.77 -2.43
CA LEU A 113 15.93 11.10 -3.38
C LEU A 113 14.94 12.10 -2.78
N TYR A 114 14.67 11.98 -1.49
CA TYR A 114 13.79 12.86 -0.73
C TYR A 114 14.06 12.74 0.78
N ASP A 115 13.58 13.73 1.52
CA ASP A 115 13.58 13.70 2.98
C ASP A 115 12.27 13.14 3.52
N SER A 116 12.37 12.31 4.56
CA SER A 116 11.23 11.77 5.31
C SER A 116 11.37 12.09 6.79
N PRO A 117 10.31 11.93 7.60
CA PRO A 117 10.42 12.06 9.06
C PRO A 117 11.47 11.12 9.69
N ALA A 118 11.82 10.02 9.01
CA ALA A 118 12.88 9.10 9.44
C ALA A 118 14.28 9.53 8.99
N GLY A 119 14.38 10.61 8.21
CA GLY A 119 15.59 11.16 7.61
C GLY A 119 15.63 10.97 6.08
N PRO A 120 16.76 11.29 5.44
CA PRO A 120 16.91 11.19 4.00
C PRO A 120 16.81 9.73 3.52
N ILE A 121 16.08 9.53 2.43
CA ILE A 121 15.82 8.23 1.80
C ILE A 121 16.55 8.18 0.46
N ALA A 122 17.42 7.20 0.31
CA ALA A 122 18.17 6.93 -0.92
C ALA A 122 17.60 5.71 -1.67
N PRO A 123 17.96 5.49 -2.95
CA PRO A 123 17.56 4.31 -3.70
C PRO A 123 17.77 2.99 -2.97
N ILE A 124 18.89 2.83 -2.28
CA ILE A 124 19.21 1.62 -1.52
C ILE A 124 18.18 1.35 -0.40
N ASP A 125 17.67 2.40 0.26
CA ASP A 125 16.66 2.27 1.32
C ASP A 125 15.32 1.81 0.75
N ILE A 126 15.00 2.24 -0.47
CA ILE A 126 13.77 1.83 -1.16
C ILE A 126 13.88 0.40 -1.68
N MET A 127 15.04 -0.01 -2.18
CA MET A 127 15.25 -1.32 -2.77
C MET A 127 15.38 -2.44 -1.73
N PHE A 128 16.06 -2.17 -0.60
CA PHE A 128 16.43 -3.22 0.35
C PHE A 128 15.83 -3.03 1.74
N GLY A 129 15.24 -1.86 2.01
CA GLY A 129 14.66 -1.49 3.31
C GLY A 129 15.43 -0.37 3.99
N HIS A 130 14.71 0.38 4.83
CA HIS A 130 15.26 1.55 5.51
C HIS A 130 16.41 1.17 6.42
N ARG A 131 17.65 1.48 6.01
CA ARG A 131 18.90 1.06 6.66
C ARG A 131 18.96 1.35 8.16
N LYS A 132 18.51 2.55 8.57
CA LYS A 132 18.52 2.93 10.00
C LYS A 132 17.55 2.09 10.83
N SER A 133 16.42 1.67 10.28
CA SER A 133 15.45 0.81 10.97
C SER A 133 15.97 -0.61 11.06
N LEU A 134 16.53 -1.13 9.98
CA LEU A 134 17.16 -2.47 9.93
C LEU A 134 18.30 -2.57 10.92
N ALA A 135 19.18 -1.56 10.97
CA ALA A 135 20.30 -1.51 11.93
C ALA A 135 19.85 -1.49 13.41
N LYS A 136 18.59 -1.10 13.68
CA LYS A 136 17.97 -1.15 15.02
C LYS A 136 17.23 -2.47 15.28
N GLY A 137 17.33 -3.45 14.38
CA GLY A 137 16.69 -4.76 14.51
C GLY A 137 15.24 -4.82 14.01
N ASN A 138 14.72 -3.78 13.36
CA ASN A 138 13.38 -3.85 12.77
C ASN A 138 13.44 -4.54 11.40
N GLU A 139 13.44 -5.88 11.42
CA GLU A 139 13.51 -6.72 10.22
C GLU A 139 12.23 -6.67 9.36
N TYR A 140 11.10 -6.22 9.90
CA TYR A 140 9.86 -6.01 9.13
C TYR A 140 10.03 -4.98 8.01
N MET A 141 11.04 -4.08 8.12
CA MET A 141 11.35 -3.09 7.11
C MET A 141 12.17 -3.63 5.92
N ALA A 142 12.59 -4.91 5.96
CA ALA A 142 13.35 -5.53 4.87
C ALA A 142 12.45 -5.75 3.64
N LYS A 143 12.86 -5.21 2.50
CA LYS A 143 12.14 -5.37 1.24
C LYS A 143 12.44 -6.74 0.63
N LYS A 144 11.40 -7.41 0.16
CA LYS A 144 11.45 -8.75 -0.44
C LYS A 144 10.96 -8.76 -1.89
N GLY A 145 10.32 -7.66 -2.32
CA GLY A 145 9.80 -7.48 -3.66
C GLY A 145 9.78 -6.02 -4.07
N GLY A 146 9.25 -5.76 -5.26
CA GLY A 146 9.08 -4.41 -5.78
C GLY A 146 8.24 -4.43 -7.05
N PHE A 147 7.67 -3.28 -7.41
CA PHE A 147 6.71 -3.17 -8.50
C PHE A 147 7.07 -2.06 -9.48
N THR A 148 6.85 -2.35 -10.77
CA THR A 148 6.52 -1.32 -11.75
C THR A 148 5.01 -1.21 -11.82
N TYR A 149 4.50 -0.12 -12.39
CA TYR A 149 3.05 0.06 -12.49
C TYR A 149 2.36 -1.07 -13.28
N SER A 150 2.96 -1.50 -14.40
CA SER A 150 2.39 -2.59 -15.21
C SER A 150 2.26 -3.89 -14.42
N VAL A 151 3.32 -4.28 -13.69
CA VAL A 151 3.31 -5.50 -12.87
C VAL A 151 2.28 -5.41 -11.75
N LEU A 152 2.20 -4.28 -11.05
CA LEU A 152 1.20 -4.06 -10.00
C LEU A 152 -0.22 -4.17 -10.57
N ASN A 153 -0.51 -3.46 -11.67
CA ASN A 153 -1.83 -3.47 -12.30
C ASN A 153 -2.23 -4.87 -12.78
N SER A 154 -1.31 -5.62 -13.41
CA SER A 154 -1.59 -7.01 -13.86
C SER A 154 -1.86 -7.94 -12.68
N ALA A 155 -1.11 -7.83 -11.57
CA ALA A 155 -1.35 -8.64 -10.38
C ALA A 155 -2.76 -8.42 -9.80
N PHE A 156 -3.25 -7.17 -9.79
CA PHE A 156 -4.62 -6.86 -9.36
C PHE A 156 -5.67 -7.38 -10.33
N GLU A 157 -5.40 -7.35 -11.65
CA GLU A 157 -6.27 -7.95 -12.66
C GLU A 157 -6.41 -9.45 -12.48
N GLU A 158 -5.30 -10.15 -12.32
CA GLU A 158 -5.24 -11.60 -12.07
C GLU A 158 -5.94 -11.99 -10.76
N ALA A 159 -5.90 -11.13 -9.75
CA ALA A 159 -6.63 -11.32 -8.49
C ALA A 159 -8.14 -11.09 -8.60
N GLY A 160 -8.66 -10.64 -9.76
CA GLY A 160 -10.08 -10.51 -10.05
C GLY A 160 -10.67 -9.12 -9.90
N PHE A 161 -9.88 -8.08 -9.59
CA PHE A 161 -10.35 -6.70 -9.54
C PHE A 161 -10.71 -6.19 -10.94
N LYS A 162 -11.98 -5.80 -11.13
CA LYS A 162 -12.54 -5.52 -12.47
C LYS A 162 -12.39 -4.06 -12.91
N ALA A 163 -12.16 -3.15 -11.97
CA ALA A 163 -11.96 -1.74 -12.26
C ALA A 163 -10.72 -1.25 -11.50
N ARG A 164 -9.83 -0.56 -12.19
CA ARG A 164 -8.55 -0.10 -11.64
C ARG A 164 -8.20 1.27 -12.19
N CYS A 165 -7.67 2.14 -11.34
CA CYS A 165 -7.07 3.41 -11.71
C CYS A 165 -5.79 3.59 -10.90
N GLY A 166 -4.70 3.90 -11.54
CA GLY A 166 -3.44 4.05 -10.86
C GLY A 166 -2.36 4.63 -11.75
N GLY A 167 -1.19 4.83 -11.19
CA GLY A 167 -0.05 5.34 -11.89
C GLY A 167 1.06 5.77 -10.94
N ARG A 168 2.04 6.45 -11.52
CA ARG A 168 3.12 7.10 -10.79
C ARG A 168 2.65 8.45 -10.28
N VAL A 169 2.91 8.74 -9.01
CA VAL A 169 2.71 10.09 -8.46
C VAL A 169 3.85 10.98 -8.95
N GLN A 170 3.51 12.14 -9.53
CA GLN A 170 4.52 13.10 -10.00
C GLN A 170 5.34 13.61 -8.81
N ASN A 171 6.64 13.80 -9.03
CA ASN A 171 7.61 14.24 -8.03
C ASN A 171 7.75 13.32 -6.80
N ASN A 172 7.16 12.14 -6.86
CA ASN A 172 7.24 11.11 -5.83
C ASN A 172 7.81 9.81 -6.39
N TRP A 173 8.38 8.99 -5.50
CA TRP A 173 9.03 7.73 -5.85
C TRP A 173 8.12 6.53 -5.61
N HIS A 174 6.81 6.74 -5.73
CA HIS A 174 5.83 5.67 -5.48
C HIS A 174 4.71 5.61 -6.52
N LEU A 175 4.10 4.45 -6.56
CA LEU A 175 2.90 4.12 -7.32
C LEU A 175 1.69 4.19 -6.40
N VAL A 176 0.57 4.62 -6.95
CA VAL A 176 -0.77 4.49 -6.37
C VAL A 176 -1.61 3.61 -7.28
N LEU A 177 -2.35 2.69 -6.71
CA LEU A 177 -3.38 1.93 -7.40
C LEU A 177 -4.64 1.86 -6.55
N VAL A 178 -5.76 2.28 -7.12
CA VAL A 178 -7.10 2.10 -6.57
C VAL A 178 -7.83 1.06 -7.41
N ALA A 179 -8.37 0.03 -6.76
CA ALA A 179 -9.03 -1.07 -7.46
C ALA A 179 -10.36 -1.46 -6.78
N PHE A 180 -11.31 -1.95 -7.57
CA PHE A 180 -12.64 -2.36 -7.16
C PHE A 180 -12.95 -3.78 -7.62
N LYS A 181 -13.73 -4.52 -6.83
CA LYS A 181 -14.22 -5.85 -7.24
C LYS A 181 -15.14 -5.76 -8.45
N GLN A 182 -16.01 -4.76 -8.50
CA GLN A 182 -16.99 -4.57 -9.57
C GLN A 182 -16.48 -3.59 -10.65
N LYS A 183 -17.04 -3.73 -11.86
CA LYS A 183 -16.84 -2.73 -12.92
C LYS A 183 -17.42 -1.39 -12.48
N LYS A 184 -16.73 -0.32 -12.79
CA LYS A 184 -17.14 1.07 -12.54
C LYS A 184 -16.83 1.94 -13.74
N PRO A 185 -17.59 3.02 -13.98
CA PRO A 185 -17.25 4.03 -14.97
C PRO A 185 -15.87 4.64 -14.69
N VAL A 186 -15.09 4.86 -15.75
CA VAL A 186 -13.72 5.39 -15.63
C VAL A 186 -13.67 6.71 -14.86
N GLU A 187 -14.61 7.60 -15.15
CA GLU A 187 -14.67 8.93 -14.49
C GLU A 187 -15.00 8.82 -12.99
N GLU A 188 -15.82 7.85 -12.58
CA GLU A 188 -16.09 7.58 -11.17
C GLU A 188 -14.82 7.10 -10.46
N ILE A 189 -14.08 6.16 -11.08
CA ILE A 189 -12.85 5.62 -10.50
C ILE A 189 -11.79 6.71 -10.35
N LYS A 190 -11.60 7.55 -11.37
CA LYS A 190 -10.66 8.67 -11.33
C LYS A 190 -10.98 9.60 -10.18
N LYS A 191 -12.24 10.04 -10.05
CA LYS A 191 -12.69 10.93 -8.97
C LYS A 191 -12.42 10.35 -7.58
N ILE A 192 -12.59 9.02 -7.41
CA ILE A 192 -12.29 8.34 -6.13
C ILE A 192 -10.78 8.24 -5.92
N ALA A 193 -10.00 8.07 -6.98
CA ALA A 193 -8.56 7.91 -6.90
C ALA A 193 -7.79 9.23 -6.70
N ASP A 194 -8.33 10.36 -7.19
CA ASP A 194 -7.67 11.67 -7.17
C ASP A 194 -7.07 12.07 -5.80
N PRO A 195 -7.74 11.88 -4.65
CA PRO A 195 -7.17 12.23 -3.35
C PRO A 195 -5.86 11.50 -3.02
N PHE A 196 -5.63 10.33 -3.58
CA PHE A 196 -4.44 9.51 -3.31
C PHE A 196 -3.23 9.85 -4.20
N PHE A 197 -3.44 10.71 -5.21
CA PHE A 197 -2.37 11.20 -6.10
C PHE A 197 -1.82 12.57 -5.67
N ILE A 198 -2.35 13.14 -4.59
CA ILE A 198 -1.85 14.42 -4.07
C ILE A 198 -0.53 14.16 -3.34
N ASP A 199 0.48 14.97 -3.64
CA ASP A 199 1.75 14.96 -2.93
C ASP A 199 1.48 15.20 -1.43
N SER A 200 1.72 14.20 -0.60
CA SER A 200 1.80 14.41 0.85
C SER A 200 3.01 15.32 1.10
N LYS A 201 2.73 16.60 1.35
CA LYS A 201 3.73 17.58 1.75
C LYS A 201 4.36 17.21 3.09
#